data_8bc8c11626e15877fbeef90b3ad03b5f
#
_entry.id   8bc8c11626e15877fbeef90b3ad03b5f
#
_cell.length_a   1.000
_cell.length_b   1.000
_cell.length_c   1.000
_cell.angle_alpha   90.00
_cell.angle_beta   90.00
_cell.angle_gamma   90.00
#
_symmetry.space_group_name_H-M   'P 1'
#
loop_
_entity.id
_entity.type
_entity.pdbx_description
1 polymer ?
#
loop_
_entity_poly.entity_id
_entity_poly.type
_entity_poly.pdbx_seq_one_letter_code
_entity_poly.pdbx_strand_id
1 'polypeptide(L)'
;MKILHVLYELKFSGAEIMYVDAAPLFQEMGCQLTVMATGDNPGDFAPHFQKAGYRVMHRPYPRGLNIRKRIKYYVQFIRLLKSNHIDVVHIHVSAFMFALTCCTWLAGRRSVYTFHNVYPSHRYSYLYHVLQRWAAKNIFGCKFQTISDSVHDHERNYYHNKTKKIYNWYGAKRYFPSSNGEKKRIREELNIPDEALVLISVGGCSDTKRHTDIIRALPFILKVVPSVIYLHLGEGEKEPEEKEMTMKMKLDSHVRFYGNQTDVRKFLVASDVYVMTSKYEGISITTIEAMACGIPAILYNVPGLRDFNKSGENSCLIAEDHLLLAEKVVELYSNPVIFNRLSVNARELVNNLYQMENNVPEIFNLYNT
;
A
#
# COMPACT_ATOMS: atom_id res chain seq x y z
N MET A 1 -17.69 -13.21 15.22
CA MET A 1 -17.97 -11.79 14.93
C MET A 1 -18.16 -11.59 13.43
N LYS A 2 -19.19 -10.84 13.00
CA LYS A 2 -19.44 -10.54 11.56
C LYS A 2 -18.91 -9.17 11.22
N ILE A 3 -17.94 -9.12 10.30
CA ILE A 3 -17.25 -7.90 9.89
C ILE A 3 -17.64 -7.54 8.46
N LEU A 4 -17.96 -6.26 8.22
CA LEU A 4 -18.18 -5.69 6.90
C LEU A 4 -17.07 -4.69 6.59
N HIS A 5 -16.17 -5.04 5.67
CA HIS A 5 -15.21 -4.08 5.09
C HIS A 5 -15.88 -3.29 3.98
N VAL A 6 -15.77 -1.95 4.02
CA VAL A 6 -16.32 -1.07 2.99
C VAL A 6 -15.18 -0.41 2.23
N LEU A 7 -15.04 -0.77 0.95
CA LEU A 7 -14.02 -0.29 0.02
C LEU A 7 -14.68 0.46 -1.15
N TYR A 8 -13.89 1.20 -1.92
CA TYR A 8 -14.41 1.91 -3.10
C TYR A 8 -14.66 0.93 -4.26
N GLU A 9 -13.60 0.35 -4.79
CA GLU A 9 -13.61 -0.73 -5.78
C GLU A 9 -12.58 -1.77 -5.34
N LEU A 10 -12.85 -3.04 -5.58
CA LEU A 10 -11.93 -4.11 -5.24
C LEU A 10 -10.90 -4.26 -6.37
N LYS A 11 -9.82 -3.48 -6.31
CA LYS A 11 -8.75 -3.46 -7.32
C LYS A 11 -7.51 -4.18 -6.82
N PHE A 12 -6.58 -4.43 -7.73
CA PHE A 12 -5.22 -4.84 -7.37
C PHE A 12 -4.51 -3.68 -6.68
N SER A 13 -4.70 -3.52 -5.40
CA SER A 13 -4.04 -2.51 -4.59
C SER A 13 -3.56 -3.08 -3.26
N GLY A 14 -2.64 -2.39 -2.60
CA GLY A 14 -2.00 -2.90 -1.40
C GLY A 14 -2.98 -3.22 -0.27
N ALA A 15 -4.00 -2.41 -0.06
CA ALA A 15 -4.98 -2.63 1.01
C ALA A 15 -5.83 -3.88 0.75
N GLU A 16 -6.33 -4.07 -0.47
CA GLU A 16 -7.14 -5.21 -0.85
C GLU A 16 -6.36 -6.53 -0.75
N ILE A 17 -5.13 -6.56 -1.30
CA ILE A 17 -4.25 -7.73 -1.23
C ILE A 17 -3.96 -8.08 0.23
N MET A 18 -3.62 -7.10 1.04
CA MET A 18 -3.32 -7.26 2.46
C MET A 18 -4.48 -7.88 3.25
N TYR A 19 -5.73 -7.45 3.03
CA TYR A 19 -6.90 -8.01 3.70
C TYR A 19 -7.29 -9.39 3.16
N VAL A 20 -7.05 -9.68 1.89
CA VAL A 20 -7.22 -11.02 1.32
C VAL A 20 -6.21 -11.99 1.94
N ASP A 21 -4.95 -11.60 2.05
CA ASP A 21 -3.89 -12.43 2.65
C ASP A 21 -4.16 -12.68 4.16
N ALA A 22 -4.77 -11.71 4.87
CA ALA A 22 -5.11 -11.82 6.29
C ALA A 22 -6.41 -12.59 6.59
N ALA A 23 -7.18 -12.93 5.57
CA ALA A 23 -8.49 -13.59 5.78
C ALA A 23 -8.42 -14.86 6.64
N PRO A 24 -7.46 -15.78 6.46
CA PRO A 24 -7.33 -16.96 7.31
C PRO A 24 -7.18 -16.62 8.80
N LEU A 25 -6.34 -15.63 9.15
CA LEU A 25 -6.15 -15.23 10.54
C LEU A 25 -7.43 -14.66 11.17
N PHE A 26 -8.17 -13.82 10.43
CA PHE A 26 -9.47 -13.34 10.92
C PHE A 26 -10.48 -14.48 11.10
N GLN A 27 -10.47 -15.48 10.21
CA GLN A 27 -11.36 -16.65 10.29
C GLN A 27 -10.99 -17.54 11.48
N GLU A 28 -9.70 -17.77 11.74
CA GLU A 28 -9.20 -18.47 12.94
C GLU A 28 -9.63 -17.78 14.24
N MET A 29 -9.74 -16.44 14.24
CA MET A 29 -10.29 -15.65 15.36
C MET A 29 -11.83 -15.64 15.40
N GLY A 30 -12.50 -16.49 14.61
CA GLY A 30 -13.97 -16.61 14.58
C GLY A 30 -14.70 -15.50 13.85
N CYS A 31 -14.03 -14.80 12.92
CA CYS A 31 -14.66 -13.76 12.13
C CYS A 31 -15.33 -14.30 10.86
N GLN A 32 -16.54 -13.83 10.59
CA GLN A 32 -17.21 -13.98 9.29
C GLN A 32 -17.01 -12.70 8.50
N LEU A 33 -16.36 -12.83 7.35
CA LEU A 33 -15.89 -11.69 6.57
C LEU A 33 -16.83 -11.35 5.42
N THR A 34 -17.21 -10.09 5.33
CA THR A 34 -17.95 -9.52 4.19
C THR A 34 -17.18 -8.32 3.68
N VAL A 35 -17.11 -8.15 2.37
CA VAL A 35 -16.57 -6.95 1.73
C VAL A 35 -17.62 -6.32 0.83
N MET A 36 -17.72 -5.00 0.85
CA MET A 36 -18.66 -4.23 0.02
C MET A 36 -17.91 -3.20 -0.81
N ALA A 37 -18.00 -3.35 -2.14
CA ALA A 37 -17.57 -2.35 -3.09
C ALA A 37 -18.65 -1.26 -3.25
N THR A 38 -18.24 0.01 -3.23
CA THR A 38 -19.15 1.18 -3.30
C THR A 38 -18.93 2.03 -4.56
N GLY A 39 -17.94 1.68 -5.40
CA GLY A 39 -17.70 2.28 -6.70
C GLY A 39 -18.72 1.84 -7.75
N ASP A 40 -18.59 2.36 -8.96
CA ASP A 40 -19.52 2.04 -10.07
C ASP A 40 -19.39 0.57 -10.50
N ASN A 41 -18.19 -0.01 -10.36
CA ASN A 41 -17.89 -1.42 -10.62
C ASN A 41 -17.43 -2.13 -9.35
N PRO A 42 -17.64 -3.45 -9.23
CA PRO A 42 -17.13 -4.20 -8.08
C PRO A 42 -15.61 -4.25 -8.00
N GLY A 43 -14.92 -4.17 -9.15
CA GLY A 43 -13.47 -4.26 -9.31
C GLY A 43 -12.99 -5.67 -9.65
N ASP A 44 -11.85 -5.74 -10.35
CA ASP A 44 -11.29 -6.98 -10.93
C ASP A 44 -10.68 -7.91 -9.87
N PHE A 45 -10.43 -7.41 -8.66
CA PHE A 45 -9.91 -8.19 -7.53
C PHE A 45 -11.00 -8.88 -6.70
N ALA A 46 -12.28 -8.64 -7.00
CA ALA A 46 -13.43 -9.25 -6.30
C ALA A 46 -13.38 -10.80 -6.22
N PRO A 47 -12.96 -11.54 -7.27
CA PRO A 47 -12.82 -13.00 -7.20
C PRO A 47 -11.80 -13.46 -6.15
N HIS A 48 -10.74 -12.69 -5.88
CA HIS A 48 -9.73 -13.02 -4.87
C HIS A 48 -10.30 -12.93 -3.46
N PHE A 49 -11.14 -11.94 -3.18
CA PHE A 49 -11.90 -11.87 -1.92
C PHE A 49 -12.82 -13.06 -1.74
N GLN A 50 -13.55 -13.47 -2.81
CA GLN A 50 -14.42 -14.66 -2.75
C GLN A 50 -13.62 -15.92 -2.44
N LYS A 51 -12.49 -16.13 -3.13
CA LYS A 51 -11.60 -17.28 -2.91
C LYS A 51 -11.01 -17.30 -1.50
N ALA A 52 -10.77 -16.12 -0.90
CA ALA A 52 -10.31 -15.99 0.49
C ALA A 52 -11.43 -16.18 1.53
N GLY A 53 -12.67 -16.45 1.11
CA GLY A 53 -13.80 -16.71 2.00
C GLY A 53 -14.61 -15.49 2.41
N TYR A 54 -14.40 -14.33 1.75
CA TYR A 54 -15.27 -13.18 1.94
C TYR A 54 -16.60 -13.36 1.19
N ARG A 55 -17.69 -12.95 1.82
CA ARG A 55 -18.91 -12.63 1.09
C ARG A 55 -18.74 -11.30 0.38
N VAL A 56 -18.72 -11.28 -0.94
CA VAL A 56 -18.58 -10.04 -1.73
C VAL A 56 -19.95 -9.44 -2.03
N MET A 57 -20.07 -8.13 -1.81
CA MET A 57 -21.27 -7.34 -2.12
C MET A 57 -20.87 -6.14 -2.98
N HIS A 58 -21.76 -5.75 -3.92
CA HIS A 58 -21.58 -4.53 -4.68
C HIS A 58 -22.81 -3.62 -4.49
N ARG A 59 -22.57 -2.42 -3.99
CA ARG A 59 -23.60 -1.39 -3.77
C ARG A 59 -23.03 -0.01 -4.13
N PRO A 60 -23.19 0.42 -5.38
CA PRO A 60 -22.69 1.71 -5.83
C PRO A 60 -23.24 2.85 -4.98
N TYR A 61 -22.33 3.71 -4.51
CA TYR A 61 -22.71 4.91 -3.78
C TYR A 61 -23.29 5.94 -4.76
N PRO A 62 -24.49 6.51 -4.51
CA PRO A 62 -25.11 7.45 -5.42
C PRO A 62 -24.31 8.75 -5.52
N ARG A 63 -23.68 8.96 -6.66
CA ARG A 63 -22.97 10.20 -6.99
C ARG A 63 -23.94 11.32 -7.35
N GLY A 64 -23.47 12.57 -7.27
CA GLY A 64 -24.25 13.75 -7.61
C GLY A 64 -25.08 14.31 -6.44
N LEU A 65 -25.87 15.35 -6.71
CA LEU A 65 -26.56 16.16 -5.70
C LEU A 65 -27.97 15.60 -5.31
N ASN A 66 -28.37 14.43 -5.82
CA ASN A 66 -29.70 13.88 -5.53
C ASN A 66 -29.79 13.34 -4.08
N ILE A 67 -30.22 14.21 -3.18
CA ILE A 67 -30.35 13.91 -1.74
C ILE A 67 -31.28 12.73 -1.46
N ARG A 68 -32.37 12.56 -2.24
CA ARG A 68 -33.32 11.45 -2.05
C ARG A 68 -32.67 10.10 -2.32
N LYS A 69 -31.83 10.00 -3.35
CA LYS A 69 -31.07 8.78 -3.66
C LYS A 69 -30.07 8.47 -2.54
N ARG A 70 -29.40 9.48 -1.98
CA ARG A 70 -28.46 9.31 -0.84
C ARG A 70 -29.19 8.85 0.41
N ILE A 71 -30.31 9.46 0.78
CA ILE A 71 -31.13 9.04 1.93
C ILE A 71 -31.60 7.60 1.75
N LYS A 72 -32.12 7.23 0.56
CA LYS A 72 -32.51 5.85 0.26
C LYS A 72 -31.35 4.87 0.44
N TYR A 73 -30.16 5.24 -0.05
CA TYR A 73 -28.94 4.43 0.13
C TYR A 73 -28.61 4.21 1.61
N TYR A 74 -28.63 5.27 2.44
CA TYR A 74 -28.33 5.17 3.88
C TYR A 74 -29.36 4.33 4.62
N VAL A 75 -30.64 4.52 4.36
CA VAL A 75 -31.70 3.67 4.96
C VAL A 75 -31.51 2.20 4.59
N GLN A 76 -31.20 1.94 3.33
CA GLN A 76 -30.93 0.56 2.87
C GLN A 76 -29.64 -0.01 3.49
N PHE A 77 -28.61 0.82 3.71
CA PHE A 77 -27.39 0.40 4.37
C PHE A 77 -27.64 0.03 5.85
N ILE A 78 -28.40 0.86 6.58
CA ILE A 78 -28.82 0.54 7.97
C ILE A 78 -29.61 -0.79 8.02
N ARG A 79 -30.55 -0.99 7.10
CA ARG A 79 -31.31 -2.26 7.02
C ARG A 79 -30.40 -3.44 6.72
N LEU A 80 -29.44 -3.29 5.82
CA LEU A 80 -28.45 -4.32 5.49
C LEU A 80 -27.63 -4.71 6.71
N LEU A 81 -27.14 -3.76 7.51
CA LEU A 81 -26.39 -4.04 8.72
C LEU A 81 -27.19 -4.85 9.72
N LYS A 82 -28.48 -4.48 9.90
CA LYS A 82 -29.39 -5.17 10.82
C LYS A 82 -29.77 -6.57 10.34
N SER A 83 -30.17 -6.71 9.07
CA SER A 83 -30.64 -8.00 8.50
C SER A 83 -29.51 -9.05 8.37
N ASN A 84 -28.27 -8.62 8.12
CA ASN A 84 -27.12 -9.53 8.05
C ASN A 84 -26.45 -9.73 9.41
N HIS A 85 -26.95 -9.10 10.49
CA HIS A 85 -26.38 -9.17 11.83
C HIS A 85 -24.88 -8.81 11.83
N ILE A 86 -24.52 -7.72 11.09
CA ILE A 86 -23.14 -7.21 11.09
C ILE A 86 -22.82 -6.67 12.49
N ASP A 87 -21.68 -7.03 13.05
CA ASP A 87 -21.22 -6.55 14.36
C ASP A 87 -20.36 -5.30 14.24
N VAL A 88 -19.47 -5.28 13.21
CA VAL A 88 -18.50 -4.21 12.98
C VAL A 88 -18.48 -3.82 11.50
N VAL A 89 -18.47 -2.52 11.24
CA VAL A 89 -18.21 -1.96 9.90
C VAL A 89 -16.82 -1.35 9.90
N HIS A 90 -15.93 -1.90 9.09
CA HIS A 90 -14.60 -1.37 8.87
C HIS A 90 -14.58 -0.54 7.58
N ILE A 91 -14.45 0.76 7.73
CA ILE A 91 -14.58 1.74 6.65
C ILE A 91 -13.19 2.10 6.14
N HIS A 92 -12.96 1.93 4.83
CA HIS A 92 -11.71 2.29 4.15
C HIS A 92 -11.89 3.46 3.17
N VAL A 93 -13.11 3.91 2.97
CA VAL A 93 -13.45 4.98 2.01
C VAL A 93 -13.56 6.31 2.71
N SER A 94 -12.70 7.28 2.35
CA SER A 94 -12.67 8.60 2.98
C SER A 94 -13.87 9.50 2.61
N ALA A 95 -14.31 9.43 1.35
CA ALA A 95 -15.29 10.36 0.78
C ALA A 95 -16.63 10.41 1.54
N PHE A 96 -17.08 9.30 2.14
CA PHE A 96 -18.33 9.24 2.90
C PHE A 96 -18.19 8.52 4.25
N MET A 97 -16.96 8.54 4.80
CA MET A 97 -16.64 7.97 6.11
C MET A 97 -17.63 8.42 7.19
N PHE A 98 -17.88 9.73 7.32
CA PHE A 98 -18.73 10.28 8.34
C PHE A 98 -20.19 9.79 8.22
N ALA A 99 -20.74 9.77 7.00
CA ALA A 99 -22.10 9.29 6.76
C ALA A 99 -22.27 7.80 7.07
N LEU A 100 -21.29 6.97 6.69
CA LEU A 100 -21.30 5.55 7.02
C LEU A 100 -21.14 5.31 8.52
N THR A 101 -20.33 6.10 9.22
CA THR A 101 -20.20 6.06 10.68
C THR A 101 -21.55 6.37 11.35
N CYS A 102 -22.24 7.43 10.93
CA CYS A 102 -23.58 7.75 11.42
C CYS A 102 -24.59 6.61 11.19
N CYS A 103 -24.60 6.05 9.98
CA CYS A 103 -25.48 4.92 9.64
C CYS A 103 -25.18 3.67 10.48
N THR A 104 -23.91 3.41 10.75
CA THR A 104 -23.46 2.28 11.56
C THR A 104 -23.92 2.45 13.01
N TRP A 105 -23.76 3.64 13.57
CA TRP A 105 -24.26 3.99 14.90
C TRP A 105 -25.79 3.87 14.99
N LEU A 106 -26.56 4.39 14.02
CA LEU A 106 -28.02 4.25 13.93
C LEU A 106 -28.47 2.79 13.79
N ALA A 107 -27.62 1.93 13.24
CA ALA A 107 -27.87 0.49 13.21
C ALA A 107 -27.58 -0.20 14.56
N GLY A 108 -27.00 0.48 15.54
CA GLY A 108 -26.52 -0.06 16.82
C GLY A 108 -25.30 -0.95 16.64
N ARG A 109 -24.40 -0.60 15.70
CA ARG A 109 -23.22 -1.38 15.35
C ARG A 109 -21.95 -0.57 15.56
N ARG A 110 -20.81 -1.25 15.74
CA ARG A 110 -19.50 -0.61 15.93
C ARG A 110 -18.89 -0.25 14.58
N SER A 111 -18.15 0.85 14.53
CA SER A 111 -17.43 1.30 13.36
C SER A 111 -15.95 1.49 13.63
N VAL A 112 -15.12 1.08 12.68
CA VAL A 112 -13.69 1.38 12.62
C VAL A 112 -13.43 2.10 11.30
N TYR A 113 -12.59 3.12 11.32
CA TYR A 113 -12.12 3.79 10.10
C TYR A 113 -10.61 3.79 10.04
N THR A 114 -10.05 3.36 8.89
CA THR A 114 -8.61 3.37 8.63
C THR A 114 -8.23 4.55 7.74
N PHE A 115 -7.30 5.36 8.24
CA PHE A 115 -6.65 6.40 7.45
C PHE A 115 -5.52 5.76 6.63
N HIS A 116 -5.72 5.67 5.30
CA HIS A 116 -4.78 5.02 4.38
C HIS A 116 -3.76 5.96 3.78
N ASN A 117 -3.90 7.28 3.96
CA ASN A 117 -2.99 8.25 3.35
C ASN A 117 -2.94 9.55 4.15
N VAL A 118 -1.94 10.37 3.85
CA VAL A 118 -1.84 11.76 4.32
C VAL A 118 -2.65 12.64 3.39
N TYR A 119 -3.80 13.13 3.86
CA TYR A 119 -4.69 14.00 3.07
C TYR A 119 -4.66 15.42 3.64
N PRO A 120 -3.81 16.33 3.12
CA PRO A 120 -3.90 17.73 3.49
C PRO A 120 -5.23 18.31 3.00
N SER A 121 -5.95 19.02 3.86
CA SER A 121 -7.18 19.70 3.46
C SER A 121 -6.89 21.13 2.99
N HIS A 122 -7.72 21.63 2.08
CA HIS A 122 -7.73 23.05 1.79
C HIS A 122 -8.14 23.84 3.04
N ARG A 123 -7.59 25.03 3.23
CA ARG A 123 -7.81 25.90 4.41
C ARG A 123 -9.30 26.05 4.77
N TYR A 124 -10.18 26.17 3.77
CA TYR A 124 -11.61 26.34 3.97
C TYR A 124 -12.35 25.07 4.43
N SER A 125 -11.81 23.89 4.18
CA SER A 125 -12.43 22.61 4.60
C SER A 125 -11.82 22.02 5.87
N TYR A 126 -10.77 22.63 6.40
CA TYR A 126 -10.04 22.14 7.57
C TYR A 126 -10.94 21.96 8.79
N LEU A 127 -11.63 23.02 9.22
CA LEU A 127 -12.53 22.97 10.39
C LEU A 127 -13.64 21.94 10.23
N TYR A 128 -14.20 21.83 9.01
CA TYR A 128 -15.18 20.81 8.70
C TYR A 128 -14.63 19.40 8.90
N HIS A 129 -13.41 19.12 8.45
CA HIS A 129 -12.78 17.81 8.62
C HIS A 129 -12.39 17.54 10.08
N VAL A 130 -11.98 18.55 10.85
CA VAL A 130 -11.74 18.43 12.29
C VAL A 130 -13.04 18.08 13.02
N LEU A 131 -14.13 18.81 12.75
CA LEU A 131 -15.43 18.57 13.37
C LEU A 131 -15.99 17.19 13.01
N GLN A 132 -15.83 16.75 11.75
CA GLN A 132 -16.26 15.42 11.34
C GLN A 132 -15.52 14.31 12.12
N ARG A 133 -14.19 14.43 12.28
CA ARG A 133 -13.38 13.46 13.05
C ARG A 133 -13.81 13.46 14.51
N TRP A 134 -13.95 14.64 15.09
CA TRP A 134 -14.39 14.79 16.48
C TRP A 134 -15.76 14.16 16.72
N ALA A 135 -16.75 14.46 15.87
CA ALA A 135 -18.10 13.91 16.00
C ALA A 135 -18.13 12.40 15.73
N ALA A 136 -17.44 11.91 14.69
CA ALA A 136 -17.35 10.48 14.41
C ALA A 136 -16.82 9.70 15.60
N LYS A 137 -15.80 10.24 16.29
CA LYS A 137 -15.17 9.58 17.44
C LYS A 137 -15.98 9.73 18.72
N ASN A 138 -16.39 10.97 19.08
CA ASN A 138 -16.91 11.27 20.39
C ASN A 138 -18.44 11.14 20.49
N ILE A 139 -19.17 11.31 19.37
CA ILE A 139 -20.62 11.14 19.33
C ILE A 139 -20.99 9.75 18.85
N PHE A 140 -20.37 9.29 17.75
CA PHE A 140 -20.74 8.04 17.09
C PHE A 140 -19.83 6.85 17.45
N GLY A 141 -18.83 7.05 18.32
CA GLY A 141 -18.00 5.97 18.87
C GLY A 141 -17.09 5.27 17.84
N CYS A 142 -16.83 5.92 16.70
CA CYS A 142 -15.95 5.36 15.67
C CYS A 142 -14.51 5.24 16.17
N LYS A 143 -13.91 4.06 16.04
CA LYS A 143 -12.50 3.86 16.34
C LYS A 143 -11.66 4.23 15.13
N PHE A 144 -10.57 4.96 15.36
CA PHE A 144 -9.69 5.42 14.29
C PHE A 144 -8.37 4.70 14.32
N GLN A 145 -7.99 4.14 13.16
CA GLN A 145 -6.71 3.51 12.91
C GLN A 145 -5.90 4.33 11.90
N THR A 146 -4.59 4.39 12.11
CA THR A 146 -3.59 4.88 11.15
C THR A 146 -2.58 3.78 10.86
N ILE A 147 -2.11 3.71 9.60
CA ILE A 147 -1.35 2.58 9.06
C ILE A 147 0.17 2.74 9.12
N SER A 148 0.64 3.96 9.45
CA SER A 148 2.06 4.32 9.43
C SER A 148 2.32 5.48 10.38
N ASP A 149 3.60 5.80 10.63
CA ASP A 149 3.98 6.95 11.46
C ASP A 149 3.60 8.26 10.79
N SER A 150 3.90 8.41 9.49
CA SER A 150 3.55 9.63 8.74
C SER A 150 2.05 9.92 8.78
N VAL A 151 1.20 8.90 8.62
CA VAL A 151 -0.26 9.06 8.69
C VAL A 151 -0.70 9.35 10.14
N HIS A 152 -0.09 8.69 11.14
CA HIS A 152 -0.39 8.91 12.54
C HIS A 152 -0.04 10.34 12.99
N ASP A 153 1.15 10.80 12.63
CA ASP A 153 1.63 12.14 12.96
C ASP A 153 0.80 13.21 12.26
N HIS A 154 0.41 12.97 11.02
CA HIS A 154 -0.50 13.87 10.31
C HIS A 154 -1.86 14.00 11.00
N GLU A 155 -2.51 12.89 11.35
CA GLU A 155 -3.79 12.91 12.08
C GLU A 155 -3.64 13.60 13.45
N ARG A 156 -2.55 13.31 14.17
CA ARG A 156 -2.29 13.87 15.50
C ARG A 156 -1.94 15.35 15.45
N ASN A 157 -1.01 15.75 14.59
CA ASN A 157 -0.43 17.10 14.63
C ASN A 157 -1.23 18.10 13.80
N TYR A 158 -1.80 17.65 12.65
CA TYR A 158 -2.56 18.52 11.77
C TYR A 158 -4.04 18.56 12.10
N TYR A 159 -4.68 17.40 12.36
CA TYR A 159 -6.11 17.32 12.69
C TYR A 159 -6.42 17.23 14.19
N HIS A 160 -5.41 17.19 15.07
CA HIS A 160 -5.55 16.97 16.51
C HIS A 160 -6.38 15.73 16.85
N ASN A 161 -6.31 14.72 16.00
CA ASN A 161 -7.09 13.49 16.07
C ASN A 161 -6.24 12.36 16.65
N LYS A 162 -6.60 11.85 17.81
CA LYS A 162 -5.94 10.69 18.41
C LYS A 162 -6.43 9.41 17.75
N THR A 163 -5.52 8.64 17.18
CA THR A 163 -5.78 7.37 16.49
C THR A 163 -4.99 6.22 17.14
N LYS A 164 -5.43 4.98 16.96
CA LYS A 164 -4.60 3.80 17.23
C LYS A 164 -3.71 3.56 16.01
N LYS A 165 -2.40 3.61 16.19
CA LYS A 165 -1.47 3.23 15.13
C LYS A 165 -1.35 1.71 15.11
N ILE A 166 -1.68 1.11 13.97
CA ILE A 166 -1.49 -0.31 13.67
C ILE A 166 -0.95 -0.35 12.26
N TYR A 167 0.28 -0.82 12.13
CA TYR A 167 0.94 -0.86 10.82
C TYR A 167 0.22 -1.82 9.87
N ASN A 168 0.26 -1.49 8.58
CA ASN A 168 -0.05 -2.44 7.53
C ASN A 168 0.94 -3.63 7.62
N TRP A 169 0.63 -4.71 6.94
CA TRP A 169 1.38 -5.96 7.05
C TRP A 169 1.67 -6.59 5.70
N TYR A 170 2.54 -7.58 5.70
CA TYR A 170 2.81 -8.45 4.58
C TYR A 170 2.64 -9.91 4.97
N GLY A 171 2.44 -10.78 3.98
CA GLY A 171 2.37 -12.23 4.19
C GLY A 171 3.77 -12.85 4.21
N ALA A 172 4.29 -13.20 5.40
CA ALA A 172 5.64 -13.78 5.55
C ALA A 172 5.81 -15.14 4.83
N LYS A 173 4.71 -15.87 4.59
CA LYS A 173 4.70 -17.10 3.78
C LYS A 173 4.91 -16.84 2.28
N ARG A 174 4.62 -15.64 1.82
CA ARG A 174 4.71 -15.24 0.41
C ARG A 174 5.99 -14.47 0.12
N TYR A 175 6.43 -13.59 1.03
CA TYR A 175 7.58 -12.75 0.85
C TYR A 175 8.66 -13.11 1.87
N PHE A 176 9.72 -13.73 1.41
CA PHE A 176 10.88 -14.18 2.18
C PHE A 176 12.12 -14.16 1.28
N PRO A 177 13.34 -14.12 1.85
CA PRO A 177 14.58 -14.11 1.08
C PRO A 177 14.70 -15.31 0.14
N SER A 178 15.47 -15.11 -0.92
CA SER A 178 15.76 -16.20 -1.88
C SER A 178 16.55 -17.33 -1.23
N SER A 179 16.25 -18.56 -1.62
CA SER A 179 17.06 -19.72 -1.32
C SER A 179 18.32 -19.78 -2.21
N ASN A 180 19.27 -20.64 -1.84
CA ASN A 180 20.48 -20.83 -2.65
C ASN A 180 20.11 -21.25 -4.11
N GLY A 181 20.63 -20.51 -5.07
CA GLY A 181 20.40 -20.76 -6.49
C GLY A 181 19.04 -20.28 -7.04
N GLU A 182 18.10 -19.90 -6.19
CA GLU A 182 16.78 -19.42 -6.64
C GLU A 182 16.91 -18.15 -7.49
N LYS A 183 17.70 -17.18 -7.05
CA LYS A 183 17.94 -15.93 -7.79
C LYS A 183 18.51 -16.19 -9.18
N LYS A 184 19.51 -17.05 -9.28
CA LYS A 184 20.14 -17.42 -10.57
C LYS A 184 19.12 -18.07 -11.52
N ARG A 185 18.38 -19.07 -11.05
CA ARG A 185 17.33 -19.72 -11.84
C ARG A 185 16.28 -18.74 -12.35
N ILE A 186 15.80 -17.81 -11.49
CA ILE A 186 14.82 -16.82 -11.89
C ILE A 186 15.41 -15.83 -12.90
N ARG A 187 16.67 -15.42 -12.75
CA ARG A 187 17.35 -14.57 -13.73
C ARG A 187 17.47 -15.24 -15.08
N GLU A 188 17.82 -16.53 -15.13
CA GLU A 188 17.81 -17.33 -16.35
C GLU A 188 16.42 -17.35 -17.02
N GLU A 189 15.36 -17.61 -16.25
CA GLU A 189 13.96 -17.58 -16.73
C GLU A 189 13.55 -16.21 -17.29
N LEU A 190 14.06 -15.13 -16.71
CA LEU A 190 13.77 -13.74 -17.12
C LEU A 190 14.77 -13.22 -18.17
N ASN A 191 15.72 -14.04 -18.62
CA ASN A 191 16.82 -13.65 -19.53
C ASN A 191 17.60 -12.43 -18.98
N ILE A 192 17.93 -12.46 -17.68
CA ILE A 192 18.74 -11.44 -16.99
C ILE A 192 20.15 -12.02 -16.80
N PRO A 193 21.22 -11.34 -17.27
CA PRO A 193 22.59 -11.77 -17.02
C PRO A 193 22.90 -11.81 -15.51
N ASP A 194 23.68 -12.80 -15.07
CA ASP A 194 24.02 -12.97 -13.64
C ASP A 194 24.76 -11.76 -13.06
N GLU A 195 25.61 -11.12 -13.88
CA GLU A 195 26.41 -9.95 -13.51
C GLU A 195 25.65 -8.62 -13.57
N ALA A 196 24.41 -8.62 -14.09
CA ALA A 196 23.63 -7.39 -14.20
C ALA A 196 23.23 -6.85 -12.82
N LEU A 197 23.37 -5.53 -12.64
CA LEU A 197 22.72 -4.82 -11.55
C LEU A 197 21.23 -4.65 -11.89
N VAL A 198 20.36 -5.22 -11.06
CA VAL A 198 18.92 -5.18 -11.32
C VAL A 198 18.21 -4.26 -10.33
N LEU A 199 17.67 -3.17 -10.86
CA LEU A 199 16.77 -2.28 -10.13
C LEU A 199 15.32 -2.73 -10.33
N ILE A 200 14.46 -2.55 -9.35
CA ILE A 200 13.03 -2.82 -9.46
C ILE A 200 12.19 -1.73 -8.80
N SER A 201 11.08 -1.36 -9.43
CA SER A 201 9.97 -0.68 -8.79
C SER A 201 8.66 -1.43 -9.02
N VAL A 202 7.75 -1.36 -8.06
CA VAL A 202 6.44 -2.01 -8.13
C VAL A 202 5.36 -1.02 -7.73
N GLY A 203 4.48 -0.70 -8.67
CA GLY A 203 3.38 0.23 -8.44
C GLY A 203 2.73 0.72 -9.73
N GLY A 204 1.49 1.21 -9.64
CA GLY A 204 0.78 1.72 -10.81
C GLY A 204 1.44 2.98 -11.40
N CYS A 205 1.50 3.06 -12.72
CA CYS A 205 2.08 4.18 -13.47
C CYS A 205 1.21 5.44 -13.30
N SER A 206 1.63 6.35 -12.45
CA SER A 206 0.89 7.58 -12.12
C SER A 206 1.84 8.74 -11.78
N ASP A 207 1.33 9.97 -11.84
CA ASP A 207 2.07 11.16 -11.42
C ASP A 207 2.58 11.09 -9.97
N THR A 208 1.91 10.32 -9.12
CA THR A 208 2.32 10.13 -7.73
C THR A 208 3.54 9.24 -7.62
N LYS A 209 3.66 8.19 -8.43
CA LYS A 209 4.76 7.22 -8.36
C LYS A 209 6.07 7.71 -8.99
N ARG A 210 5.99 8.59 -10.00
CA ARG A 210 7.18 9.24 -10.63
C ARG A 210 8.25 8.26 -11.12
N HIS A 211 7.85 7.15 -11.71
CA HIS A 211 8.81 6.18 -12.30
C HIS A 211 9.71 6.82 -13.35
N THR A 212 9.28 7.93 -13.95
CA THR A 212 10.11 8.75 -14.87
C THR A 212 11.43 9.20 -14.25
N ASP A 213 11.50 9.39 -12.93
CA ASP A 213 12.76 9.78 -12.26
C ASP A 213 13.74 8.62 -12.24
N ILE A 214 13.27 7.37 -12.13
CA ILE A 214 14.12 6.18 -12.25
C ILE A 214 14.69 6.09 -13.67
N ILE A 215 13.85 6.28 -14.69
CA ILE A 215 14.27 6.26 -16.10
C ILE A 215 15.31 7.36 -16.36
N ARG A 216 15.11 8.58 -15.82
CA ARG A 216 16.08 9.68 -15.94
C ARG A 216 17.41 9.43 -15.22
N ALA A 217 17.43 8.61 -14.20
CA ALA A 217 18.65 8.26 -13.47
C ALA A 217 19.54 7.26 -14.26
N LEU A 218 18.92 6.40 -15.09
CA LEU A 218 19.64 5.31 -15.79
C LEU A 218 20.84 5.78 -16.61
N PRO A 219 20.82 6.86 -17.42
CA PRO A 219 22.00 7.30 -18.18
C PRO A 219 23.20 7.65 -17.31
N PHE A 220 22.96 8.09 -16.07
CA PHE A 220 24.04 8.40 -15.12
C PHE A 220 24.59 7.12 -14.48
N ILE A 221 23.72 6.16 -14.16
CA ILE A 221 24.11 4.84 -13.63
C ILE A 221 24.91 4.08 -14.69
N LEU A 222 24.47 4.08 -15.97
CA LEU A 222 25.12 3.39 -17.09
C LEU A 222 26.57 3.81 -17.34
N LYS A 223 26.96 5.04 -16.95
CA LYS A 223 28.36 5.48 -17.05
C LYS A 223 29.30 4.67 -16.15
N VAL A 224 28.79 4.07 -15.07
CA VAL A 224 29.57 3.31 -14.09
C VAL A 224 29.19 1.82 -14.13
N VAL A 225 27.94 1.50 -14.38
CA VAL A 225 27.38 0.14 -14.41
C VAL A 225 26.70 -0.11 -15.75
N PRO A 226 27.46 -0.49 -16.80
CA PRO A 226 26.92 -0.69 -18.16
C PRO A 226 25.86 -1.80 -18.27
N SER A 227 25.87 -2.76 -17.34
CA SER A 227 24.93 -3.90 -17.31
C SER A 227 23.68 -3.66 -16.45
N VAL A 228 23.36 -2.40 -16.08
CA VAL A 228 22.16 -2.13 -15.28
C VAL A 228 20.88 -2.45 -16.05
N ILE A 229 19.92 -3.11 -15.39
CA ILE A 229 18.57 -3.40 -15.90
C ILE A 229 17.56 -2.89 -14.88
N TYR A 230 16.53 -2.20 -15.36
CA TYR A 230 15.41 -1.76 -14.54
C TYR A 230 14.15 -2.56 -14.87
N LEU A 231 13.60 -3.26 -13.87
CA LEU A 231 12.34 -3.99 -13.95
C LEU A 231 11.21 -3.08 -13.45
N HIS A 232 10.30 -2.75 -14.34
CA HIS A 232 9.15 -1.91 -14.05
C HIS A 232 7.89 -2.80 -13.96
N LEU A 233 7.30 -2.93 -12.77
CA LEU A 233 6.08 -3.70 -12.55
C LEU A 233 4.93 -2.76 -12.19
N GLY A 234 3.86 -2.85 -12.97
CA GLY A 234 2.63 -2.08 -12.82
C GLY A 234 2.17 -1.47 -14.13
N GLU A 235 0.91 -1.06 -14.14
CA GLU A 235 0.24 -0.41 -15.26
C GLU A 235 -0.44 0.86 -14.79
N GLY A 236 -0.80 1.75 -15.71
CA GLY A 236 -1.53 2.96 -15.37
C GLY A 236 -1.49 4.03 -16.46
N GLU A 237 -2.08 5.17 -16.16
CA GLU A 237 -2.25 6.26 -17.13
C GLU A 237 -0.93 6.85 -17.64
N LYS A 238 0.15 6.73 -16.86
CA LYS A 238 1.49 7.27 -17.21
C LYS A 238 2.40 6.25 -17.92
N GLU A 239 1.99 5.00 -18.06
CA GLU A 239 2.79 3.97 -18.74
C GLU A 239 3.18 4.35 -20.17
N PRO A 240 2.29 4.92 -21.02
CA PRO A 240 2.68 5.35 -22.37
C PRO A 240 3.77 6.44 -22.36
N GLU A 241 3.71 7.40 -21.42
CA GLU A 241 4.72 8.45 -21.25
C GLU A 241 6.07 7.85 -20.80
N GLU A 242 6.04 6.90 -19.88
CA GLU A 242 7.23 6.20 -19.37
C GLU A 242 7.90 5.38 -20.47
N LYS A 243 7.14 4.67 -21.32
CA LYS A 243 7.65 3.93 -22.48
C LYS A 243 8.21 4.87 -23.55
N GLU A 244 7.52 5.97 -23.86
CA GLU A 244 8.00 6.97 -24.81
C GLU A 244 9.32 7.60 -24.35
N MET A 245 9.42 7.92 -23.04
CA MET A 245 10.67 8.45 -22.46
C MET A 245 11.82 7.45 -22.62
N THR A 246 11.57 6.17 -22.33
CA THR A 246 12.56 5.09 -22.47
C THR A 246 13.10 5.01 -23.91
N MET A 247 12.21 5.05 -24.91
CA MET A 247 12.61 5.05 -26.34
C MET A 247 13.39 6.31 -26.71
N LYS A 248 12.93 7.51 -26.33
CA LYS A 248 13.63 8.78 -26.62
C LYS A 248 15.04 8.81 -26.04
N MET A 249 15.22 8.21 -24.87
CA MET A 249 16.52 8.13 -24.19
C MET A 249 17.36 6.93 -24.64
N LYS A 250 16.87 6.09 -25.58
CA LYS A 250 17.54 4.89 -26.09
C LYS A 250 17.89 3.89 -24.98
N LEU A 251 16.95 3.67 -24.06
CA LEU A 251 17.10 2.79 -22.91
C LEU A 251 16.33 1.47 -23.04
N ASP A 252 15.82 1.13 -24.24
CA ASP A 252 14.97 -0.04 -24.49
C ASP A 252 15.61 -1.36 -24.08
N SER A 253 16.94 -1.48 -24.15
CA SER A 253 17.68 -2.66 -23.69
C SER A 253 17.86 -2.72 -22.18
N HIS A 254 17.62 -1.63 -21.46
CA HIS A 254 17.86 -1.48 -20.02
C HIS A 254 16.58 -1.39 -19.19
N VAL A 255 15.43 -1.12 -19.80
CA VAL A 255 14.13 -1.02 -19.09
C VAL A 255 13.19 -2.13 -19.58
N ARG A 256 12.64 -2.89 -18.65
CA ARG A 256 11.70 -3.96 -18.94
C ARG A 256 10.37 -3.71 -18.26
N PHE A 257 9.33 -3.44 -19.04
CA PHE A 257 7.95 -3.24 -18.55
C PHE A 257 7.25 -4.60 -18.50
N TYR A 258 6.82 -5.01 -17.30
CA TYR A 258 6.14 -6.28 -17.09
C TYR A 258 4.64 -6.15 -16.83
N GLY A 259 4.12 -4.91 -16.76
CA GLY A 259 2.71 -4.71 -16.39
C GLY A 259 2.38 -5.22 -14.99
N ASN A 260 1.10 -5.49 -14.75
CA ASN A 260 0.64 -6.03 -13.47
C ASN A 260 1.02 -7.51 -13.34
N GLN A 261 1.64 -7.87 -12.21
CA GLN A 261 2.09 -9.23 -11.94
C GLN A 261 1.41 -9.80 -10.68
N THR A 262 1.02 -11.07 -10.74
CA THR A 262 0.46 -11.80 -9.59
C THR A 262 1.55 -12.35 -8.68
N ASP A 263 2.69 -12.78 -9.24
CA ASP A 263 3.87 -13.23 -8.52
C ASP A 263 4.96 -12.16 -8.53
N VAL A 264 4.77 -11.14 -7.70
CA VAL A 264 5.74 -10.05 -7.53
C VAL A 264 7.05 -10.55 -6.90
N ARG A 265 6.98 -11.57 -6.00
CA ARG A 265 8.16 -12.11 -5.33
C ARG A 265 9.21 -12.63 -6.33
N LYS A 266 8.79 -13.27 -7.42
CA LYS A 266 9.70 -13.73 -8.49
C LYS A 266 10.61 -12.60 -8.98
N PHE A 267 10.05 -11.43 -9.27
CA PHE A 267 10.80 -10.27 -9.75
C PHE A 267 11.64 -9.61 -8.65
N LEU A 268 11.12 -9.56 -7.43
CA LEU A 268 11.89 -9.08 -6.28
C LEU A 268 13.15 -9.95 -6.09
N VAL A 269 13.03 -11.27 -6.07
CA VAL A 269 14.17 -12.19 -5.91
C VAL A 269 15.21 -12.03 -7.03
N ALA A 270 14.78 -11.73 -8.27
CA ALA A 270 15.71 -11.46 -9.39
C ALA A 270 16.49 -10.15 -9.21
N SER A 271 16.01 -9.23 -8.38
CA SER A 271 16.51 -7.86 -8.25
C SER A 271 17.58 -7.71 -7.18
N ASP A 272 18.33 -6.60 -7.25
CA ASP A 272 19.36 -6.23 -6.28
C ASP A 272 18.91 -5.03 -5.42
N VAL A 273 18.27 -4.04 -6.03
CA VAL A 273 17.87 -2.81 -5.35
C VAL A 273 16.41 -2.48 -5.68
N TYR A 274 15.63 -2.26 -4.65
CA TYR A 274 14.28 -1.73 -4.78
C TYR A 274 14.31 -0.20 -4.78
N VAL A 275 13.57 0.42 -5.70
CA VAL A 275 13.52 1.89 -5.84
C VAL A 275 12.09 2.38 -5.79
N MET A 276 11.82 3.41 -4.98
CA MET A 276 10.50 4.08 -4.94
C MET A 276 10.66 5.59 -4.92
N THR A 277 10.13 6.23 -5.96
CA THR A 277 10.24 7.67 -6.24
C THR A 277 8.94 8.43 -6.03
N SER A 278 8.00 7.88 -5.26
CA SER A 278 6.69 8.48 -5.03
C SER A 278 6.78 9.87 -4.40
N LYS A 279 5.83 10.75 -4.74
CA LYS A 279 5.67 12.08 -4.11
C LYS A 279 5.17 11.98 -2.66
N TYR A 280 4.38 10.98 -2.37
CA TYR A 280 3.85 10.64 -1.03
C TYR A 280 3.24 9.24 -1.06
N GLU A 281 3.19 8.60 0.10
CA GLU A 281 2.51 7.33 0.34
C GLU A 281 1.77 7.39 1.69
N GLY A 282 0.78 6.52 1.86
CA GLY A 282 0.32 6.20 3.21
C GLY A 282 1.31 5.29 3.91
N ILE A 283 1.61 4.18 3.26
CA ILE A 283 2.75 3.27 3.45
C ILE A 283 2.88 2.44 2.18
N SER A 284 4.09 2.22 1.70
CA SER A 284 4.31 1.39 0.51
C SER A 284 4.36 -0.09 0.88
N ILE A 285 3.30 -0.85 0.56
CA ILE A 285 3.26 -2.31 0.80
C ILE A 285 4.36 -3.01 0.00
N THR A 286 4.59 -2.59 -1.24
CA THR A 286 5.62 -3.19 -2.09
C THR A 286 7.04 -2.92 -1.58
N THR A 287 7.26 -1.82 -0.86
CA THR A 287 8.51 -1.59 -0.13
C THR A 287 8.65 -2.58 1.03
N ILE A 288 7.58 -2.84 1.79
CA ILE A 288 7.58 -3.86 2.85
C ILE A 288 7.94 -5.23 2.26
N GLU A 289 7.31 -5.60 1.15
CA GLU A 289 7.51 -6.88 0.45
C GLU A 289 8.96 -7.03 -0.05
N ALA A 290 9.54 -5.98 -0.64
CA ALA A 290 10.93 -5.97 -1.09
C ALA A 290 11.90 -6.12 0.10
N MET A 291 11.71 -5.35 1.17
CA MET A 291 12.52 -5.44 2.38
C MET A 291 12.37 -6.81 3.07
N ALA A 292 11.18 -7.42 3.04
CA ALA A 292 10.96 -8.78 3.55
C ALA A 292 11.75 -9.83 2.75
N CYS A 293 11.91 -9.62 1.44
CA CYS A 293 12.78 -10.43 0.59
C CYS A 293 14.29 -10.17 0.82
N GLY A 294 14.64 -9.22 1.69
CA GLY A 294 16.03 -8.85 1.98
C GLY A 294 16.65 -7.93 0.94
N ILE A 295 15.84 -7.21 0.16
CA ILE A 295 16.33 -6.29 -0.88
C ILE A 295 16.47 -4.89 -0.28
N PRO A 296 17.67 -4.27 -0.34
CA PRO A 296 17.86 -2.90 0.10
C PRO A 296 17.04 -1.93 -0.73
N ALA A 297 16.48 -0.91 -0.09
CA ALA A 297 15.60 0.06 -0.70
C ALA A 297 16.22 1.46 -0.77
N ILE A 298 16.12 2.11 -1.93
CA ILE A 298 16.37 3.54 -2.12
C ILE A 298 15.02 4.23 -2.28
N LEU A 299 14.72 5.16 -1.38
CA LEU A 299 13.40 5.78 -1.26
C LEU A 299 13.53 7.30 -1.23
N TYR A 300 12.60 7.99 -1.87
CA TYR A 300 12.48 9.44 -1.67
C TYR A 300 12.05 9.77 -0.22
N ASN A 301 12.62 10.83 0.34
CA ASN A 301 12.33 11.27 1.72
C ASN A 301 11.00 12.01 1.81
N VAL A 302 9.92 11.29 1.59
CA VAL A 302 8.54 11.79 1.60
C VAL A 302 7.69 11.05 2.63
N PRO A 303 6.51 11.57 3.02
CA PRO A 303 5.60 10.85 3.92
C PRO A 303 5.30 9.44 3.42
N GLY A 304 5.27 8.47 4.35
CA GLY A 304 5.04 7.06 4.10
C GLY A 304 6.26 6.27 3.60
N LEU A 305 7.19 6.90 2.86
CA LEU A 305 8.47 6.27 2.49
C LEU A 305 9.54 6.47 3.57
N ARG A 306 9.60 7.65 4.19
CA ARG A 306 10.53 7.90 5.31
C ARG A 306 10.32 6.99 6.52
N ASP A 307 9.14 6.41 6.63
CA ASP A 307 8.77 5.49 7.71
C ASP A 307 9.56 4.19 7.69
N PHE A 308 10.23 3.88 6.57
CA PHE A 308 11.11 2.71 6.40
C PHE A 308 12.56 2.95 6.86
N ASN A 309 12.85 4.06 7.49
CA ASN A 309 14.20 4.34 7.99
C ASN A 309 14.17 4.81 9.46
N LYS A 310 13.96 3.87 10.39
CA LYS A 310 13.82 4.17 11.83
C LYS A 310 15.16 4.45 12.53
N SER A 311 16.18 3.69 12.17
CA SER A 311 17.51 3.77 12.79
C SER A 311 18.56 4.51 11.94
N GLY A 312 18.14 5.07 10.79
CA GLY A 312 19.06 5.67 9.82
C GLY A 312 19.73 4.67 8.87
N GLU A 313 19.53 3.36 9.08
CA GLU A 313 20.23 2.29 8.34
C GLU A 313 19.31 1.19 7.79
N ASN A 314 17.99 1.41 7.78
CA ASN A 314 17.05 0.41 7.27
C ASN A 314 16.77 0.57 5.77
N SER A 315 16.96 1.78 5.24
CA SER A 315 16.83 2.13 3.83
C SER A 315 17.68 3.35 3.50
N CYS A 316 17.92 3.61 2.22
CA CYS A 316 18.53 4.86 1.77
C CYS A 316 17.44 5.89 1.51
N LEU A 317 17.34 6.93 2.35
CA LEU A 317 16.48 8.08 2.09
C LEU A 317 17.26 9.16 1.35
N ILE A 318 16.73 9.60 0.22
CA ILE A 318 17.30 10.68 -0.60
C ILE A 318 16.26 11.77 -0.87
N ALA A 319 16.71 12.98 -1.21
CA ALA A 319 15.81 14.01 -1.70
C ALA A 319 15.18 13.59 -3.04
N GLU A 320 14.09 14.26 -3.42
CA GLU A 320 13.35 13.97 -4.66
C GLU A 320 14.14 14.43 -5.90
N ASP A 321 15.24 13.74 -6.20
CA ASP A 321 16.16 14.05 -7.29
C ASP A 321 16.72 12.77 -7.93
N HIS A 322 16.59 12.66 -9.26
CA HIS A 322 17.06 11.53 -10.03
C HIS A 322 18.61 11.41 -10.10
N LEU A 323 19.35 12.52 -9.93
CA LEU A 323 20.81 12.49 -9.89
C LEU A 323 21.29 11.88 -8.56
N LEU A 324 20.68 12.28 -7.44
CA LEU A 324 20.94 11.66 -6.13
C LEU A 324 20.54 10.18 -6.12
N LEU A 325 19.47 9.83 -6.85
CA LEU A 325 19.12 8.42 -7.04
C LEU A 325 20.24 7.67 -7.75
N ALA A 326 20.77 8.22 -8.84
CA ALA A 326 21.86 7.59 -9.58
C ALA A 326 23.12 7.43 -8.73
N GLU A 327 23.52 8.48 -8.01
CA GLU A 327 24.66 8.45 -7.08
C GLU A 327 24.50 7.36 -6.03
N LYS A 328 23.31 7.26 -5.41
CA LYS A 328 23.06 6.26 -4.36
C LYS A 328 23.03 4.83 -4.90
N VAL A 329 22.53 4.61 -6.11
CA VAL A 329 22.59 3.29 -6.77
C VAL A 329 24.05 2.88 -7.00
N VAL A 330 24.88 3.78 -7.54
CA VAL A 330 26.32 3.54 -7.79
C VAL A 330 27.06 3.29 -6.47
N GLU A 331 26.77 4.06 -5.42
CA GLU A 331 27.36 3.86 -4.09
C GLU A 331 27.06 2.45 -3.54
N LEU A 332 25.80 1.99 -3.61
CA LEU A 332 25.43 0.67 -3.13
C LEU A 332 26.07 -0.44 -3.96
N TYR A 333 26.14 -0.27 -5.28
CA TYR A 333 26.82 -1.22 -6.17
C TYR A 333 28.29 -1.35 -5.86
N SER A 334 28.97 -0.23 -5.55
CA SER A 334 30.39 -0.18 -5.29
C SER A 334 30.78 -0.57 -3.85
N ASN A 335 29.81 -0.69 -2.95
CA ASN A 335 30.05 -0.94 -1.53
C ASN A 335 29.23 -2.12 -0.97
N PRO A 336 29.71 -3.36 -1.14
CA PRO A 336 29.00 -4.56 -0.67
C PRO A 336 28.76 -4.58 0.87
N VAL A 337 29.58 -3.89 1.66
CA VAL A 337 29.41 -3.82 3.12
C VAL A 337 28.16 -3.02 3.46
N ILE A 338 27.97 -1.84 2.86
CA ILE A 338 26.78 -1.02 3.06
C ILE A 338 25.55 -1.76 2.52
N PHE A 339 25.65 -2.36 1.33
CA PHE A 339 24.58 -3.13 0.70
C PHE A 339 24.08 -4.25 1.64
N ASN A 340 24.97 -5.10 2.14
CA ASN A 340 24.61 -6.21 3.03
C ASN A 340 24.01 -5.72 4.35
N ARG A 341 24.55 -4.65 4.94
CA ARG A 341 24.02 -4.06 6.17
C ARG A 341 22.59 -3.57 5.98
N LEU A 342 22.33 -2.84 4.91
CA LEU A 342 20.99 -2.37 4.59
C LEU A 342 20.01 -3.52 4.33
N SER A 343 20.41 -4.57 3.62
CA SER A 343 19.60 -5.75 3.39
C SER A 343 19.18 -6.44 4.69
N VAL A 344 20.11 -6.63 5.62
CA VAL A 344 19.82 -7.23 6.94
C VAL A 344 18.89 -6.34 7.75
N ASN A 345 19.24 -5.05 7.89
CA ASN A 345 18.47 -4.10 8.70
C ASN A 345 17.07 -3.85 8.13
N ALA A 346 16.92 -3.84 6.79
CA ALA A 346 15.62 -3.75 6.12
C ALA A 346 14.71 -4.90 6.52
N ARG A 347 15.21 -6.13 6.43
CA ARG A 347 14.48 -7.33 6.80
C ARG A 347 14.13 -7.35 8.29
N GLU A 348 15.05 -6.95 9.16
CA GLU A 348 14.82 -6.87 10.59
C GLU A 348 13.71 -5.88 10.95
N LEU A 349 13.71 -4.70 10.32
CA LEU A 349 12.65 -3.70 10.48
C LEU A 349 11.27 -4.27 10.12
N VAL A 350 11.14 -4.91 8.94
CA VAL A 350 9.83 -5.41 8.50
C VAL A 350 9.36 -6.60 9.31
N ASN A 351 10.25 -7.47 9.75
CA ASN A 351 9.91 -8.57 10.65
C ASN A 351 9.41 -8.07 12.01
N ASN A 352 9.95 -6.97 12.51
CA ASN A 352 9.56 -6.45 13.82
C ASN A 352 8.23 -5.65 13.76
N LEU A 353 7.95 -4.92 12.67
CA LEU A 353 6.84 -3.97 12.64
C LEU A 353 5.68 -4.38 11.72
N TYR A 354 5.94 -5.14 10.64
CA TYR A 354 4.98 -5.30 9.56
C TYR A 354 4.51 -6.76 9.36
N GLN A 355 4.75 -7.65 10.32
CA GLN A 355 4.24 -9.00 10.24
C GLN A 355 2.72 -9.06 10.42
N MET A 356 2.07 -9.85 9.59
CA MET A 356 0.63 -10.04 9.61
C MET A 356 0.16 -10.66 10.94
N GLU A 357 0.92 -11.60 11.45
CA GLU A 357 0.65 -12.33 12.71
C GLU A 357 0.64 -11.41 13.94
N ASN A 358 1.34 -10.28 13.89
CA ASN A 358 1.37 -9.28 14.96
C ASN A 358 0.27 -8.21 14.79
N ASN A 359 0.07 -7.72 13.56
CA ASN A 359 -0.78 -6.55 13.31
C ASN A 359 -2.27 -6.90 13.15
N VAL A 360 -2.61 -8.08 12.60
CA VAL A 360 -4.02 -8.52 12.46
C VAL A 360 -4.71 -8.70 13.82
N PRO A 361 -4.09 -9.31 14.86
CA PRO A 361 -4.68 -9.35 16.21
C PRO A 361 -4.95 -7.95 16.80
N GLU A 362 -4.10 -6.96 16.53
CA GLU A 362 -4.32 -5.58 16.98
C GLU A 362 -5.56 -4.94 16.31
N ILE A 363 -5.81 -5.24 15.03
CA ILE A 363 -7.06 -4.86 14.34
C ILE A 363 -8.26 -5.55 14.97
N PHE A 364 -8.15 -6.86 15.24
CA PHE A 364 -9.22 -7.62 15.88
C PHE A 364 -9.54 -7.07 17.29
N ASN A 365 -8.51 -6.71 18.06
CA ASN A 365 -8.69 -6.06 19.36
C ASN A 365 -9.41 -4.72 19.21
N LEU A 366 -9.10 -3.94 18.18
CA LEU A 366 -9.79 -2.67 17.90
C LEU A 366 -11.28 -2.87 17.58
N TYR A 367 -11.67 -4.01 17.01
CA TYR A 367 -13.07 -4.36 16.77
C TYR A 367 -13.84 -4.67 18.06
N ASN A 368 -13.15 -5.07 19.13
CA ASN A 368 -13.76 -5.47 20.41
C ASN A 368 -13.90 -4.31 21.40
N THR A 369 -13.26 -3.18 21.15
CA THR A 369 -13.33 -1.96 21.97
C THR A 369 -14.41 -1.00 21.46
#